data_5698597fac0dd3477dfa691e0b561d82
#
_entry.id   5698597fac0dd3477dfa691e0b561d82
#
_cell.length_a   1.000
_cell.length_b   1.000
_cell.length_c   1.000
_cell.angle_alpha   90.00
_cell.angle_beta   90.00
_cell.angle_gamma   90.00
#
_symmetry.space_group_name_H-M   'P 1'
#
loop_
_entity.id
_entity.type
_entity.pdbx_description
1 polymer ?
#
loop_
_entity_poly.entity_id
_entity_poly.type
_entity_poly.pdbx_seq_one_letter_code
_entity_poly.pdbx_strand_id
1 'polypeptide(L)'
;MLGKKQVVLIMALPIAIVFLISLVLHAPASLVMSRLAPMLMTNGVDPQQVVLGGTLRDGQMQMHRQGIPFYMAWQLQLGALWRLGYGADLTLGGPVALKASWQKQPGKWAIQLKDVQTQSGDASWLLPELAMPAWRSRDMQFARSHQGEWLQASGELTSNGGLLRLNLQGQIQEMQIPASVLRWKVVNKNLV
;
A
#
# COMPACT_ATOMS: atom_id res chain seq x y z
N MET A 1 31.03 -32.55 -24.92
CA MET A 1 31.41 -32.61 -23.49
C MET A 1 31.73 -31.20 -23.02
N LEU A 2 30.96 -30.61 -22.12
CA LEU A 2 31.27 -29.32 -21.50
C LEU A 2 32.53 -29.45 -20.66
N GLY A 3 33.49 -28.55 -20.86
CA GLY A 3 34.74 -28.53 -20.09
C GLY A 3 34.44 -28.21 -18.61
N LYS A 4 35.24 -28.77 -17.67
CA LYS A 4 35.06 -28.54 -16.21
C LYS A 4 34.88 -27.04 -15.85
N LYS A 5 35.55 -26.12 -16.54
CA LYS A 5 35.39 -24.66 -16.33
C LYS A 5 34.02 -24.13 -16.72
N GLN A 6 33.39 -24.68 -17.76
CA GLN A 6 32.06 -24.28 -18.21
C GLN A 6 30.99 -24.76 -17.23
N VAL A 7 31.13 -25.97 -16.66
CA VAL A 7 30.20 -26.49 -15.64
C VAL A 7 30.26 -25.66 -14.37
N VAL A 8 31.47 -25.26 -13.92
CA VAL A 8 31.65 -24.39 -12.75
C VAL A 8 31.01 -23.02 -12.98
N LEU A 9 31.19 -22.43 -14.17
CA LEU A 9 30.59 -21.14 -14.50
C LEU A 9 29.06 -21.19 -14.53
N ILE A 10 28.48 -22.26 -15.10
CA ILE A 10 27.03 -22.46 -15.17
C ILE A 10 26.41 -22.61 -13.76
N MET A 11 27.14 -23.27 -12.84
CA MET A 11 26.65 -23.38 -11.44
C MET A 11 26.90 -22.13 -10.61
N ALA A 12 27.99 -21.40 -10.84
CA ALA A 12 28.33 -20.20 -10.08
C ALA A 12 27.38 -19.01 -10.39
N LEU A 13 26.93 -18.90 -11.65
CA LEU A 13 26.08 -17.77 -12.07
C LEU A 13 24.75 -17.68 -11.30
N PRO A 14 23.92 -18.74 -11.19
CA PRO A 14 22.68 -18.69 -10.42
C PRO A 14 22.93 -18.42 -8.93
N ILE A 15 24.00 -18.97 -8.36
CA ILE A 15 24.37 -18.71 -6.96
C ILE A 15 24.71 -17.24 -6.76
N ALA A 16 25.50 -16.66 -7.66
CA ALA A 16 25.85 -15.23 -7.61
C ALA A 16 24.60 -14.34 -7.74
N ILE A 17 23.68 -14.68 -8.63
CA ILE A 17 22.41 -13.95 -8.80
C ILE A 17 21.58 -14.01 -7.52
N VAL A 18 21.40 -15.20 -6.94
CA VAL A 18 20.65 -15.36 -5.69
C VAL A 18 21.31 -14.59 -4.54
N PHE A 19 22.64 -14.63 -4.47
CA PHE A 19 23.39 -13.86 -3.47
C PHE A 19 23.19 -12.35 -3.63
N LEU A 20 23.28 -11.81 -4.85
CA LEU A 20 23.06 -10.40 -5.13
C LEU A 20 21.62 -9.96 -4.79
N ILE A 21 20.62 -10.76 -5.18
CA ILE A 21 19.23 -10.51 -4.83
C ILE A 21 19.05 -10.50 -3.30
N SER A 22 19.63 -11.47 -2.61
CA SER A 22 19.58 -11.55 -1.15
C SER A 22 20.23 -10.32 -0.51
N LEU A 23 21.37 -9.88 -1.00
CA LEU A 23 22.08 -8.70 -0.51
C LEU A 23 21.22 -7.43 -0.67
N VAL A 24 20.59 -7.24 -1.82
CA VAL A 24 19.69 -6.10 -2.06
C VAL A 24 18.48 -6.15 -1.14
N LEU A 25 17.86 -7.31 -0.97
CA LEU A 25 16.67 -7.45 -0.13
C LEU A 25 16.96 -7.22 1.36
N HIS A 26 18.19 -7.52 1.80
CA HIS A 26 18.62 -7.29 3.19
C HIS A 26 19.29 -5.93 3.38
N ALA A 27 19.41 -5.13 2.31
CA ALA A 27 19.94 -3.78 2.43
C ALA A 27 19.05 -2.94 3.37
N PRO A 28 19.64 -2.05 4.19
CA PRO A 28 18.88 -1.17 5.06
C PRO A 28 17.87 -0.32 4.28
N ALA A 29 16.65 -0.20 4.78
CA ALA A 29 15.61 0.61 4.16
C ALA A 29 16.01 2.09 4.06
N SER A 30 16.87 2.57 4.96
CA SER A 30 17.39 3.94 4.95
C SER A 30 18.16 4.31 3.66
N LEU A 31 18.69 3.33 2.93
CA LEU A 31 19.39 3.58 1.65
C LEU A 31 18.49 4.20 0.58
N VAL A 32 17.17 3.95 0.65
CA VAL A 32 16.23 4.56 -0.29
C VAL A 32 15.83 5.98 0.09
N MET A 33 16.20 6.46 1.29
CA MET A 33 15.80 7.78 1.78
C MET A 33 16.23 8.91 0.85
N SER A 34 17.43 8.83 0.27
CA SER A 34 17.92 9.82 -0.68
C SER A 34 17.03 9.95 -1.93
N ARG A 35 16.36 8.88 -2.33
CA ARG A 35 15.42 8.86 -3.44
C ARG A 35 14.01 9.30 -3.03
N LEU A 36 13.62 9.03 -1.79
CA LEU A 36 12.31 9.41 -1.26
C LEU A 36 12.25 10.87 -0.81
N ALA A 37 13.34 11.42 -0.32
CA ALA A 37 13.39 12.77 0.24
C ALA A 37 12.78 13.85 -0.69
N PRO A 38 13.08 13.91 -1.99
CA PRO A 38 12.48 14.92 -2.88
C PRO A 38 10.96 14.77 -2.99
N MET A 39 10.46 13.52 -3.05
CA MET A 39 9.02 13.25 -3.11
C MET A 39 8.30 13.63 -1.81
N LEU A 40 8.94 13.39 -0.68
CA LEU A 40 8.41 13.76 0.64
C LEU A 40 8.29 15.27 0.77
N MET A 41 9.35 16.01 0.41
CA MET A 41 9.35 17.49 0.41
C MET A 41 8.24 18.07 -0.48
N THR A 42 8.05 17.53 -1.67
CA THR A 42 6.99 17.97 -2.59
C THR A 42 5.59 17.79 -1.98
N ASN A 43 5.42 16.81 -1.11
CA ASN A 43 4.17 16.52 -0.42
C ASN A 43 4.08 17.16 0.97
N GLY A 44 4.97 18.10 1.30
CA GLY A 44 4.95 18.84 2.57
C GLY A 44 5.36 18.01 3.78
N VAL A 45 6.13 16.93 3.56
CA VAL A 45 6.71 16.11 4.63
C VAL A 45 8.20 16.44 4.76
N ASP A 46 8.63 16.83 5.96
CA ASP A 46 10.05 17.04 6.25
C ASP A 46 10.77 15.68 6.33
N PRO A 47 11.74 15.40 5.43
CA PRO A 47 12.48 14.15 5.46
C PRO A 47 13.23 13.88 6.77
N GLN A 48 13.56 14.91 7.54
CA GLN A 48 14.23 14.76 8.84
C GLN A 48 13.30 14.18 9.92
N GLN A 49 11.98 14.32 9.72
CA GLN A 49 10.96 13.76 10.60
C GLN A 49 10.51 12.35 10.19
N VAL A 50 11.18 11.78 9.19
CA VAL A 50 10.89 10.42 8.70
C VAL A 50 11.91 9.45 9.26
N VAL A 51 11.45 8.48 10.01
CA VAL A 51 12.27 7.40 10.55
C VAL A 51 12.02 6.15 9.74
N LEU A 52 13.07 5.67 9.07
CA LEU A 52 13.06 4.39 8.34
C LEU A 52 13.83 3.34 9.13
N GLY A 53 13.21 2.19 9.34
CA GLY A 53 13.80 1.03 10.01
C GLY A 53 13.66 -0.24 9.19
N GLY A 54 14.46 -1.26 9.54
CA GLY A 54 14.43 -2.57 8.88
C GLY A 54 15.17 -2.59 7.54
N THR A 55 14.75 -3.50 6.67
CA THR A 55 15.37 -3.77 5.37
C THR A 55 14.42 -3.44 4.23
N LEU A 56 14.91 -3.50 2.99
CA LEU A 56 14.05 -3.37 1.81
C LEU A 56 13.00 -4.47 1.72
N ARG A 57 13.31 -5.66 2.25
CA ARG A 57 12.37 -6.79 2.28
C ARG A 57 11.31 -6.64 3.36
N ASP A 58 11.71 -6.20 4.54
CA ASP A 58 10.88 -6.13 5.74
C ASP A 58 11.24 -4.86 6.49
N GLY A 59 10.43 -3.84 6.35
CA GLY A 59 10.75 -2.54 6.87
C GLY A 59 9.55 -1.77 7.38
N GLN A 60 9.87 -0.66 7.99
CA GLN A 60 8.88 0.25 8.55
C GLN A 60 9.29 1.70 8.35
N MET A 61 8.31 2.56 8.25
CA MET A 61 8.47 3.99 8.17
C MET A 61 7.52 4.67 9.16
N GLN A 62 8.04 5.64 9.87
CA GLN A 62 7.24 6.54 10.70
C GLN A 62 7.47 7.96 10.22
N MET A 63 6.43 8.74 10.12
CA MET A 63 6.50 10.14 9.73
C MET A 63 5.41 10.94 10.43
N HIS A 64 5.63 12.24 10.53
CA HIS A 64 4.62 13.19 11.00
C HIS A 64 4.25 14.13 9.87
N ARG A 65 2.97 14.34 9.68
CA ARG A 65 2.46 15.36 8.76
C ARG A 65 1.47 16.23 9.52
N GLN A 66 1.77 17.52 9.62
CA GLN A 66 0.94 18.47 10.38
C GLN A 66 0.69 18.03 11.84
N GLY A 67 1.70 17.45 12.48
CA GLY A 67 1.59 16.93 13.86
C GLY A 67 0.90 15.57 14.00
N ILE A 68 0.35 15.01 12.93
CA ILE A 68 -0.35 13.72 12.93
C ILE A 68 0.66 12.61 12.60
N PRO A 69 0.78 11.58 13.46
CA PRO A 69 1.69 10.46 13.19
C PRO A 69 1.10 9.51 12.15
N PHE A 70 1.94 9.12 11.20
CA PHE A 70 1.69 8.06 10.22
C PHE A 70 2.72 6.97 10.40
N TYR A 71 2.26 5.75 10.33
CA TYR A 71 3.09 4.55 10.37
C TYR A 71 2.83 3.71 9.13
N MET A 72 3.89 3.18 8.52
CA MET A 72 3.81 2.23 7.44
C MET A 72 4.79 1.10 7.70
N ALA A 73 4.34 -0.14 7.57
CA ALA A 73 5.20 -1.32 7.52
C ALA A 73 4.96 -2.09 6.24
N TRP A 74 6.01 -2.69 5.70
CA TRP A 74 5.93 -3.52 4.51
C TRP A 74 6.72 -4.80 4.68
N GLN A 75 6.25 -5.85 4.01
CA GLN A 75 6.93 -7.13 3.92
C GLN A 75 6.80 -7.68 2.50
N LEU A 76 7.94 -7.88 1.82
CA LEU A 76 7.95 -8.47 0.48
C LEU A 76 7.74 -9.98 0.55
N GLN A 77 6.78 -10.45 -0.23
CA GLN A 77 6.43 -11.87 -0.35
C GLN A 77 7.28 -12.54 -1.43
N LEU A 78 8.40 -13.12 -1.03
CA LEU A 78 9.33 -13.79 -1.96
C LEU A 78 8.84 -15.18 -2.39
N GLY A 79 7.92 -15.81 -1.65
CA GLY A 79 7.35 -17.11 -1.99
C GLY A 79 6.64 -17.15 -3.35
N ALA A 80 6.22 -16.00 -3.86
CA ALA A 80 5.63 -15.88 -5.19
C ALA A 80 6.65 -15.96 -6.34
N LEU A 81 7.95 -15.85 -6.09
CA LEU A 81 9.01 -15.92 -7.12
C LEU A 81 9.01 -17.25 -7.84
N TRP A 82 8.74 -18.35 -7.16
CA TRP A 82 8.60 -19.68 -7.76
C TRP A 82 7.48 -19.77 -8.79
N ARG A 83 6.53 -18.85 -8.76
CA ARG A 83 5.41 -18.72 -9.72
C ARG A 83 5.60 -17.54 -10.65
N LEU A 84 6.83 -17.04 -10.82
CA LEU A 84 7.16 -15.85 -11.60
C LEU A 84 6.35 -14.61 -11.15
N GLY A 85 5.96 -14.59 -9.87
CA GLY A 85 5.23 -13.49 -9.27
C GLY A 85 6.02 -12.82 -8.15
N TYR A 86 5.56 -11.67 -7.72
CA TYR A 86 6.06 -10.99 -6.54
C TYR A 86 4.91 -10.27 -5.85
N GLY A 87 5.06 -10.03 -4.56
CA GLY A 87 4.02 -9.38 -3.77
C GLY A 87 4.57 -8.69 -2.55
N ALA A 88 3.71 -7.92 -1.91
CA ALA A 88 4.02 -7.25 -0.67
C ALA A 88 2.78 -7.20 0.23
N ASP A 89 2.98 -7.38 1.51
CA ASP A 89 2.02 -7.00 2.54
C ASP A 89 2.37 -5.60 3.02
N LEU A 90 1.35 -4.77 3.18
CA LEU A 90 1.45 -3.40 3.63
C LEU A 90 0.53 -3.19 4.82
N THR A 91 1.03 -2.57 5.87
CA THR A 91 0.24 -2.10 7.00
C THR A 91 0.43 -0.60 7.13
N LEU A 92 -0.66 0.15 7.11
CA LEU A 92 -0.68 1.57 7.42
C LEU A 92 -1.36 1.78 8.76
N GLY A 93 -0.89 2.75 9.52
CA GLY A 93 -1.50 3.20 10.76
C GLY A 93 -1.44 4.72 10.87
N GLY A 94 -2.29 5.26 11.71
CA GLY A 94 -2.54 6.68 11.86
C GLY A 94 -4.03 6.98 11.71
N PRO A 95 -4.42 8.13 11.14
CA PRO A 95 -5.83 8.48 10.89
C PRO A 95 -6.57 7.46 10.02
N VAL A 96 -5.83 6.77 9.15
CA VAL A 96 -6.31 5.62 8.38
C VAL A 96 -5.47 4.41 8.78
N ALA A 97 -6.14 3.38 9.29
CA ALA A 97 -5.54 2.08 9.49
C ALA A 97 -5.92 1.18 8.31
N LEU A 98 -4.92 0.54 7.71
CA LEU A 98 -5.09 -0.27 6.51
C LEU A 98 -4.14 -1.47 6.57
N LYS A 99 -4.67 -2.65 6.28
CA LYS A 99 -3.87 -3.84 5.96
C LYS A 99 -4.16 -4.26 4.53
N ALA A 100 -3.14 -4.26 3.70
CA ALA A 100 -3.25 -4.61 2.30
C ALA A 100 -2.25 -5.70 1.92
N SER A 101 -2.63 -6.53 0.98
CA SER A 101 -1.76 -7.48 0.31
C SER A 101 -1.82 -7.19 -1.18
N TRP A 102 -0.68 -6.98 -1.79
CA TRP A 102 -0.55 -6.77 -3.22
C TRP A 102 0.25 -7.90 -3.84
N GLN A 103 -0.21 -8.40 -4.97
CA GLN A 103 0.45 -9.49 -5.69
C GLN A 103 0.43 -9.22 -7.19
N LYS A 104 1.57 -9.41 -7.84
CA LYS A 104 1.68 -9.46 -9.28
C LYS A 104 2.06 -10.85 -9.72
N GLN A 105 1.32 -11.40 -10.67
CA GLN A 105 1.52 -12.68 -11.31
C GLN A 105 1.56 -12.49 -12.83
N PRO A 106 2.08 -13.44 -13.60
CA PRO A 106 1.97 -13.42 -15.05
C PRO A 106 0.51 -13.22 -15.47
N GLY A 107 0.24 -12.20 -16.27
CA GLY A 107 -1.10 -11.92 -16.80
C GLY A 107 -2.03 -11.12 -15.89
N LYS A 108 -1.75 -10.95 -14.60
CA LYS A 108 -2.64 -10.21 -13.69
C LYS A 108 -1.90 -9.57 -12.51
N TRP A 109 -2.54 -8.57 -11.94
CA TRP A 109 -2.21 -8.08 -10.60
C TRP A 109 -3.46 -8.14 -9.70
N ALA A 110 -3.25 -8.27 -8.41
CA ALA A 110 -4.31 -8.31 -7.42
C ALA A 110 -3.93 -7.48 -6.19
N ILE A 111 -4.92 -6.79 -5.64
CA ILE A 111 -4.83 -6.09 -4.37
C ILE A 111 -5.96 -6.61 -3.50
N GLN A 112 -5.62 -7.00 -2.29
CA GLN A 112 -6.57 -7.33 -1.24
C GLN A 112 -6.39 -6.35 -0.09
N LEU A 113 -7.44 -5.62 0.25
CA LEU A 113 -7.49 -4.77 1.44
C LEU A 113 -8.23 -5.56 2.52
N LYS A 114 -7.48 -6.08 3.49
CA LYS A 114 -8.01 -6.98 4.52
C LYS A 114 -8.80 -6.25 5.59
N ASP A 115 -8.34 -5.07 5.94
CA ASP A 115 -8.95 -4.26 6.98
C ASP A 115 -8.64 -2.79 6.69
N VAL A 116 -9.68 -1.99 6.50
CA VAL A 116 -9.57 -0.54 6.30
C VAL A 116 -10.43 0.12 7.33
N GLN A 117 -9.86 1.01 8.10
CA GLN A 117 -10.57 1.78 9.10
C GLN A 117 -10.11 3.24 9.05
N THR A 118 -11.07 4.15 9.03
CA THR A 118 -10.80 5.57 9.27
C THR A 118 -11.39 5.97 10.62
N GLN A 119 -10.72 6.88 11.30
CA GLN A 119 -11.27 7.48 12.51
C GLN A 119 -12.31 8.54 12.13
N SER A 120 -13.35 8.69 12.96
CA SER A 120 -14.25 9.82 12.84
C SER A 120 -13.61 11.09 13.36
N GLY A 121 -13.96 12.23 12.80
CA GLY A 121 -13.50 13.53 13.24
C GLY A 121 -12.63 14.26 12.22
N ASP A 122 -11.61 14.94 12.71
CA ASP A 122 -10.73 15.77 11.87
C ASP A 122 -9.97 14.93 10.84
N ALA A 123 -10.18 15.28 9.58
CA ALA A 123 -9.51 14.70 8.42
C ALA A 123 -8.70 15.75 7.65
N SER A 124 -8.24 16.81 8.34
CA SER A 124 -7.45 17.91 7.77
C SER A 124 -6.14 17.46 7.12
N TRP A 125 -5.66 16.27 7.48
CA TRP A 125 -4.54 15.60 6.81
C TRP A 125 -4.81 15.24 5.35
N LEU A 126 -6.09 15.11 4.96
CA LEU A 126 -6.51 14.85 3.57
C LEU A 126 -6.86 16.15 2.86
N LEU A 127 -7.73 16.95 3.47
CA LEU A 127 -8.14 18.27 2.97
C LEU A 127 -8.29 19.23 4.15
N PRO A 128 -7.88 20.48 4.01
CA PRO A 128 -8.04 21.48 5.06
C PRO A 128 -9.49 21.57 5.54
N GLU A 129 -9.68 21.55 6.85
CA GLU A 129 -10.99 21.68 7.51
C GLU A 129 -12.01 20.58 7.14
N LEU A 130 -11.53 19.44 6.64
CA LEU A 130 -12.37 18.29 6.43
C LEU A 130 -12.61 17.57 7.76
N ALA A 131 -13.84 17.29 8.09
CA ALA A 131 -14.21 16.28 9.08
C ALA A 131 -15.10 15.23 8.42
N MET A 132 -14.91 13.97 8.78
CA MET A 132 -15.61 12.85 8.15
C MET A 132 -16.05 11.80 9.16
N PRO A 133 -17.16 11.07 8.90
CA PRO A 133 -17.54 9.92 9.71
C PRO A 133 -16.52 8.79 9.59
N ALA A 134 -16.52 7.90 10.59
CA ALA A 134 -15.70 6.69 10.54
C ALA A 134 -16.21 5.74 9.46
N TRP A 135 -15.28 5.20 8.70
CA TRP A 135 -15.52 4.16 7.70
C TRP A 135 -14.75 2.90 8.06
N ARG A 136 -15.36 1.76 7.79
CA ARG A 136 -14.72 0.44 7.96
C ARG A 136 -15.02 -0.41 6.76
N SER A 137 -14.01 -1.16 6.34
CA SER A 137 -14.17 -2.18 5.32
C SER A 137 -13.42 -3.44 5.70
N ARG A 138 -13.92 -4.57 5.23
CA ARG A 138 -13.29 -5.87 5.36
C ARG A 138 -13.23 -6.55 4.00
N ASP A 139 -12.10 -7.20 3.72
CA ASP A 139 -11.95 -8.10 2.56
C ASP A 139 -12.31 -7.50 1.21
N MET A 140 -11.91 -6.24 0.96
CA MET A 140 -12.00 -5.70 -0.38
C MET A 140 -10.95 -6.35 -1.29
N GLN A 141 -11.39 -6.83 -2.44
CA GLN A 141 -10.54 -7.54 -3.39
C GLN A 141 -10.64 -6.89 -4.77
N PHE A 142 -9.48 -6.65 -5.36
CA PHE A 142 -9.37 -6.08 -6.70
C PHE A 142 -8.34 -6.90 -7.48
N ALA A 143 -8.72 -7.37 -8.66
CA ALA A 143 -7.80 -8.00 -9.59
C ALA A 143 -8.06 -7.51 -11.00
N ARG A 144 -6.97 -7.25 -11.74
CA ARG A 144 -7.04 -6.72 -13.09
C ARG A 144 -6.05 -7.46 -13.99
N SER A 145 -6.42 -7.72 -15.23
CA SER A 145 -5.54 -8.29 -16.24
C SER A 145 -4.54 -7.25 -16.74
N HIS A 146 -3.48 -7.66 -17.44
CA HIS A 146 -2.56 -6.75 -18.12
C HIS A 146 -3.25 -5.94 -19.24
N GLN A 147 -4.32 -6.46 -19.80
CA GLN A 147 -5.13 -5.79 -20.82
C GLN A 147 -6.07 -4.74 -20.22
N GLY A 148 -6.07 -4.58 -18.89
CA GLY A 148 -6.88 -3.60 -18.21
C GLY A 148 -8.31 -4.06 -17.86
N GLU A 149 -8.64 -5.32 -18.07
CA GLU A 149 -9.96 -5.87 -17.73
C GLU A 149 -10.05 -6.21 -16.23
N TRP A 150 -11.15 -5.89 -15.62
CA TRP A 150 -11.44 -6.31 -14.25
C TRP A 150 -11.73 -7.82 -14.21
N LEU A 151 -10.89 -8.56 -13.50
CA LEU A 151 -11.07 -9.99 -13.25
C LEU A 151 -11.89 -10.23 -11.98
N GLN A 152 -11.69 -9.37 -11.01
CA GLN A 152 -12.38 -9.40 -9.74
C GLN A 152 -12.39 -7.99 -9.14
N ALA A 153 -13.53 -7.54 -8.67
CA ALA A 153 -13.63 -6.44 -7.74
C ALA A 153 -14.86 -6.69 -6.86
N SER A 154 -14.63 -6.79 -5.58
CA SER A 154 -15.69 -6.99 -4.59
C SER A 154 -15.28 -6.34 -3.27
N GLY A 155 -16.25 -5.87 -2.53
CA GLY A 155 -16.01 -5.30 -1.23
C GLY A 155 -17.25 -4.71 -0.61
N GLU A 156 -17.10 -4.38 0.66
CA GLU A 156 -18.10 -3.71 1.44
C GLU A 156 -17.44 -2.60 2.26
N LEU A 157 -18.00 -1.42 2.22
CA LEU A 157 -17.60 -0.28 3.01
C LEU A 157 -18.80 0.13 3.90
N THR A 158 -18.59 0.20 5.19
CA THR A 158 -19.64 0.52 6.17
C THR A 158 -19.28 1.78 6.93
N SER A 159 -20.29 2.61 7.20
CA SER A 159 -20.19 3.74 8.12
C SER A 159 -21.37 3.72 9.09
N ASN A 160 -21.09 4.00 10.34
CA ASN A 160 -22.15 4.20 11.34
C ASN A 160 -22.86 5.56 11.20
N GLY A 161 -22.48 6.32 10.18
CA GLY A 161 -22.92 7.69 10.00
C GLY A 161 -22.13 8.68 10.83
N GLY A 162 -22.47 9.94 10.71
CA GLY A 162 -21.82 11.04 11.42
C GLY A 162 -21.82 12.33 10.63
N LEU A 163 -21.11 13.32 11.15
CA LEU A 163 -21.01 14.63 10.53
C LEU A 163 -19.92 14.62 9.45
N LEU A 164 -20.28 15.05 8.25
CA LEU A 164 -19.34 15.45 7.21
C LEU A 164 -19.27 16.97 7.19
N ARG A 165 -18.07 17.51 7.38
CA ARG A 165 -17.81 18.94 7.29
C ARG A 165 -16.82 19.18 6.18
N LEU A 166 -17.14 20.11 5.28
CA LEU A 166 -16.30 20.50 4.16
C LEU A 166 -16.19 22.03 4.14
N ASN A 167 -14.98 22.54 3.98
CA ASN A 167 -14.79 23.94 3.63
C ASN A 167 -14.67 24.07 2.10
N LEU A 168 -15.70 24.67 1.51
CA LEU A 168 -15.73 24.96 0.08
C LEU A 168 -15.63 26.46 -0.11
N GLN A 169 -14.46 26.93 -0.55
CA GLN A 169 -14.20 28.34 -0.84
C GLN A 169 -14.46 29.30 0.34
N GLY A 170 -14.12 28.88 1.56
CA GLY A 170 -14.33 29.68 2.77
C GLY A 170 -15.72 29.53 3.41
N GLN A 171 -16.60 28.72 2.82
CA GLN A 171 -17.88 28.38 3.42
C GLN A 171 -17.84 26.95 3.99
N ILE A 172 -18.13 26.84 5.28
CA ILE A 172 -18.22 25.56 5.96
C ILE A 172 -19.62 24.99 5.69
N GLN A 173 -19.67 23.85 4.99
CA GLN A 173 -20.88 23.08 4.79
C GLN A 173 -20.85 21.86 5.69
N GLU A 174 -21.90 21.67 6.45
CA GLU A 174 -22.09 20.51 7.32
C GLU A 174 -23.23 19.66 6.80
N MET A 175 -23.00 18.38 6.68
CA MET A 175 -23.98 17.39 6.21
C MET A 175 -23.98 16.20 7.15
N GLN A 176 -25.15 15.83 7.63
CA GLN A 176 -25.31 14.59 8.37
C GLN A 176 -25.36 13.41 7.39
N ILE A 177 -24.36 12.55 7.47
CA ILE A 177 -24.31 11.30 6.70
C ILE A 177 -25.03 10.22 7.52
N PRO A 178 -26.03 9.55 6.98
CA PRO A 178 -26.68 8.44 7.67
C PRO A 178 -25.75 7.23 7.73
N ALA A 179 -26.06 6.29 8.62
CA ALA A 179 -25.42 4.97 8.60
C ALA A 179 -25.60 4.34 7.21
N SER A 180 -24.49 3.91 6.63
CA SER A 180 -24.47 3.55 5.22
C SER A 180 -23.64 2.30 4.99
N VAL A 181 -24.08 1.47 4.06
CA VAL A 181 -23.35 0.30 3.57
C VAL A 181 -23.24 0.39 2.06
N LEU A 182 -22.02 0.49 1.57
CA LEU A 182 -21.70 0.47 0.15
C LEU A 182 -21.14 -0.91 -0.21
N ARG A 183 -21.79 -1.61 -1.12
CA ARG A 183 -21.31 -2.91 -1.64
C ARG A 183 -21.09 -2.81 -3.13
N TRP A 184 -20.01 -3.44 -3.61
CA TRP A 184 -19.74 -3.54 -5.04
C TRP A 184 -19.23 -4.93 -5.42
N LYS A 185 -19.46 -5.27 -6.66
CA LYS A 185 -19.01 -6.53 -7.25
C LYS A 185 -18.81 -6.35 -8.75
N VAL A 186 -17.83 -7.02 -9.34
CA VAL A 186 -17.71 -7.11 -10.80
C VAL A 186 -18.82 -8.02 -11.33
N VAL A 187 -19.58 -7.49 -12.29
CA VAL A 187 -20.59 -8.25 -13.05
C VAL A 187 -20.27 -8.05 -14.53
N ASN A 188 -20.13 -9.14 -15.26
CA ASN A 188 -19.88 -9.13 -16.72
C ASN A 188 -18.72 -8.23 -17.15
N LYS A 189 -17.60 -8.29 -16.39
CA LYS A 189 -16.40 -7.46 -16.59
C LYS A 189 -16.58 -5.95 -16.31
N ASN A 190 -17.75 -5.49 -15.93
CA ASN A 190 -18.01 -4.12 -15.52
C ASN A 190 -18.09 -4.04 -13.99
N LEU A 191 -17.66 -2.91 -13.42
CA LEU A 191 -17.80 -2.62 -12.01
C LEU A 191 -19.23 -2.10 -11.74
N VAL A 192 -19.89 -2.66 -10.74
CA VAL A 192 -21.24 -2.28 -10.30
C VAL A 192 -21.20 -1.84 -8.83
#